data_fae28bc2e303e8982ced5203d9b2dfd3
#
_entry.id   fae28bc2e303e8982ced5203d9b2dfd3
#
_cell.length_a   1.000
_cell.length_b   1.000
_cell.length_c   1.000
_cell.angle_alpha   90.00
_cell.angle_beta   90.00
_cell.angle_gamma   90.00
#
_symmetry.space_group_name_H-M   'P 1'
#
loop_
_entity.id
_entity.type
_entity.pdbx_description
1 polymer ?
#
loop_
_entity_poly.entity_id
_entity_poly.type
_entity_poly.pdbx_seq_one_letter_code
_entity_poly.pdbx_strand_id
1 'polypeptide(L)' 'MKEYEIDFYIKDEEMYDNDGNRIIVIHTTTTCEFDNKKDAIKWFSKEAKKNLTYKFVIKEIREITNK' A
#
# COMPACT_ATOMS: atom_id res chain seq x y z
N MET A 1 5.40 17.58 11.30
CA MET A 1 5.22 16.32 10.60
C MET A 1 5.01 16.54 9.12
N LYS A 2 5.46 15.61 8.31
CA LYS A 2 5.26 15.64 6.87
C LYS A 2 4.14 14.68 6.48
N GLU A 3 3.40 15.03 5.45
CA GLU A 3 2.36 14.16 4.92
C GLU A 3 2.91 13.33 3.76
N TYR A 4 2.61 12.06 3.76
CA TYR A 4 3.03 11.14 2.72
C TYR A 4 1.84 10.44 2.09
N GLU A 5 1.93 10.20 0.79
CA GLU A 5 0.99 9.36 0.06
C GLU A 5 1.68 8.07 -0.34
N ILE A 6 1.07 6.96 0.00
CA ILE A 6 1.60 5.64 -0.33
C ILE A 6 0.70 5.01 -1.38
N ASP A 7 1.28 4.75 -2.55
CA ASP A 7 0.63 3.97 -3.60
C ASP A 7 0.97 2.51 -3.40
N PHE A 8 -0.02 1.66 -3.38
CA PHE A 8 0.21 0.25 -3.18
C PHE A 8 -0.81 -0.61 -3.93
N TYR A 9 -0.45 -1.87 -4.11
CA TYR A 9 -1.32 -2.88 -4.67
C TYR A 9 -1.79 -3.82 -3.58
N ILE A 10 -3.05 -4.20 -3.65
CA ILE A 10 -3.60 -5.27 -2.84
C ILE A 10 -3.62 -6.52 -3.71
N LYS A 11 -2.96 -7.58 -3.27
CA LYS A 11 -2.92 -8.86 -3.96
C LYS A 11 -3.63 -9.92 -3.15
N ASP A 12 -4.51 -10.66 -3.81
CA ASP A 12 -5.03 -11.91 -3.29
C ASP A 12 -4.47 -13.02 -4.17
N GLU A 13 -3.72 -13.93 -3.58
CA GLU A 13 -3.06 -15.00 -4.31
C GLU A 13 -4.04 -16.03 -4.88
N GLU A 14 -5.25 -16.05 -4.37
CA GLU A 14 -6.27 -17.00 -4.76
C GLU A 14 -7.32 -16.44 -5.71
N MET A 15 -7.20 -15.16 -6.10
CA MET A 15 -8.13 -14.56 -7.05
C MET A 15 -7.72 -14.80 -8.49
N TYR A 16 -8.67 -15.36 -9.26
CA TYR A 16 -8.51 -15.61 -10.68
C TYR A 16 -9.72 -15.06 -11.41
N ASP A 17 -9.51 -14.60 -12.64
CA ASP A 17 -10.62 -14.20 -13.50
C ASP A 17 -11.26 -15.41 -14.15
N ASN A 18 -12.28 -15.19 -14.98
CA ASN A 18 -13.01 -16.27 -15.66
C ASN A 18 -12.16 -17.04 -16.67
N ASP A 19 -11.06 -16.48 -17.12
CA ASP A 19 -10.13 -17.10 -18.07
C ASP A 19 -9.01 -17.84 -17.37
N GLY A 20 -9.02 -17.88 -16.05
CA GLY A 20 -8.00 -18.55 -15.26
C GLY A 20 -6.75 -17.70 -15.01
N ASN A 21 -6.77 -16.43 -15.36
CA ASN A 21 -5.66 -15.53 -15.12
C ASN A 21 -5.73 -14.97 -13.70
N ARG A 22 -4.58 -14.90 -13.06
CA ARG A 22 -4.49 -14.32 -11.72
C ARG A 22 -4.82 -12.84 -11.76
N ILE A 23 -5.75 -12.44 -10.94
CA ILE A 23 -6.12 -11.04 -10.82
C ILE A 23 -5.15 -10.36 -9.85
N ILE A 24 -4.38 -9.43 -10.37
CA ILE A 24 -3.58 -8.51 -9.56
C ILE A 24 -4.43 -7.26 -9.38
N VAL A 25 -4.82 -7.05 -8.18
CA VAL A 25 -6.01 -6.51 -7.97
C VAL A 25 -6.22 -5.05 -7.82
N ILE A 26 -5.98 -4.42 -6.78
CA ILE A 26 -6.45 -3.05 -6.61
C ILE A 26 -5.26 -2.16 -6.37
N HIS A 27 -5.05 -1.23 -7.28
CA HIS A 27 -4.15 -0.11 -7.04
C HIS A 27 -4.91 0.93 -6.23
N THR A 28 -4.40 1.26 -5.07
CA THR A 28 -5.03 2.22 -4.20
C THR A 28 -3.97 3.07 -3.48
N THR A 29 -4.43 4.11 -2.81
CA THR A 29 -3.55 5.02 -2.10
C THR A 29 -4.04 5.24 -0.68
N THR A 30 -3.10 5.52 0.21
CA THR A 30 -3.40 5.99 1.55
C THR A 30 -2.50 7.16 1.89
N THR A 31 -2.93 7.99 2.82
CA THR A 31 -2.13 9.11 3.31
C THR A 31 -1.82 8.93 4.79
N CYS A 32 -0.69 9.46 5.21
CA CYS A 32 -0.27 9.40 6.60
C CYS A 32 0.66 10.57 6.92
N GLU A 33 0.86 10.83 8.21
CA GLU A 33 1.75 11.88 8.67
C GLU A 33 2.83 11.28 9.54
N PHE A 34 4.09 11.54 9.16
CA PHE A 34 5.27 11.10 9.90
C PHE A 34 6.40 12.10 9.73
N ASP A 35 7.40 12.00 10.57
CA ASP A 35 8.55 12.91 10.51
C ASP A 35 9.45 12.62 9.31
N ASN A 36 9.45 11.39 8.83
CA ASN A 36 10.26 11.01 7.67
C ASN A 36 9.63 9.83 6.93
N LYS A 37 10.12 9.63 5.71
CA LYS A 37 9.65 8.57 4.82
C LYS A 37 9.82 7.17 5.41
N LYS A 38 10.94 6.94 6.08
CA LYS A 38 11.25 5.64 6.68
C LYS A 38 10.21 5.23 7.72
N ASP A 39 9.76 6.16 8.54
CA ASP A 39 8.74 5.90 9.54
C ASP A 39 7.38 5.60 8.88
N ALA A 40 7.06 6.28 7.80
CA ALA A 40 5.84 6.02 7.04
C ALA A 40 5.83 4.61 6.47
N ILE A 41 6.93 4.17 5.88
CA ILE A 41 7.08 2.80 5.35
C ILE A 41 6.95 1.76 6.46
N LYS A 42 7.58 2.01 7.59
CA LYS A 42 7.54 1.12 8.74
C LYS A 42 6.12 0.95 9.27
N TRP A 43 5.41 2.05 9.40
CA TRP A 43 4.01 2.05 9.82
C TRP A 43 3.15 1.25 8.83
N PHE A 44 3.28 1.53 7.54
CA PHE A 44 2.49 0.85 6.52
C PHE A 44 2.75 -0.66 6.53
N SER A 45 4.00 -1.07 6.62
CA SER A 45 4.37 -2.49 6.66
C SER A 45 3.77 -3.19 7.87
N LYS A 46 3.76 -2.52 9.02
CA LYS A 46 3.17 -3.06 10.24
C LYS A 46 1.65 -3.22 10.10
N GLU A 47 0.97 -2.23 9.55
CA GLU A 47 -0.48 -2.29 9.33
C GLU A 47 -0.84 -3.36 8.30
N ALA A 48 -0.03 -3.51 7.25
CA ALA A 48 -0.22 -4.53 6.23
C ALA A 48 -0.15 -5.94 6.80
N LYS A 49 0.74 -6.18 7.76
CA LYS A 49 0.90 -7.49 8.40
C LYS A 49 -0.29 -7.90 9.27
N LYS A 50 -1.11 -6.96 9.67
CA LYS A 50 -2.33 -7.27 10.43
C LYS A 50 -3.41 -7.91 9.58
N ASN A 51 -3.33 -7.73 8.26
CA ASN A 51 -4.28 -8.32 7.34
C ASN A 51 -3.73 -9.66 6.84
N LEU A 52 -4.37 -10.75 7.23
CA LEU A 52 -3.93 -12.10 6.88
C LEU A 52 -4.50 -12.59 5.55
N THR A 53 -5.47 -11.87 4.98
CA THR A 53 -6.15 -12.28 3.76
C THR A 53 -5.45 -11.77 2.51
N TYR A 54 -4.95 -10.55 2.55
CA TYR A 54 -4.37 -9.88 1.38
C TYR A 54 -2.94 -9.50 1.63
N LYS A 55 -2.16 -9.52 0.56
CA LYS A 55 -0.81 -8.96 0.58
C LYS A 55 -0.84 -7.55 0.04
N PHE A 56 -0.11 -6.67 0.70
CA PHE A 56 0.05 -5.27 0.28
C PHE A 56 1.47 -5.06 -0.22
N VAL A 57 1.58 -4.50 -1.41
CA VAL A 57 2.89 -4.25 -2.04
C VAL A 57 2.99 -2.77 -2.34
N ILE A 58 3.96 -2.10 -1.72
CA ILE A 58 4.20 -0.68 -1.97
C ILE A 58 4.75 -0.50 -3.38
N LYS A 59 4.08 0.33 -4.15
CA LYS A 59 4.55 0.75 -5.47
C LYS A 59 5.43 1.99 -5.37
N GLU A 60 4.95 2.98 -4.65
CA GLU A 60 5.61 4.27 -4.53
C GLU A 60 5.18 4.97 -3.25
N ILE A 61 6.07 5.75 -2.70
CA ILE A 61 5.75 6.64 -1.59
C ILE A 61 6.29 8.02 -1.92
N ARG A 62 5.48 9.04 -1.74
CA ARG A 62 5.89 10.42 -2.02
C ARG A 62 5.41 11.36 -0.94
N GLU A 63 6.21 12.39 -0.72
CA GLU A 63 5.87 13.46 0.21
C GLU A 63 4.87 14.40 -0.47
N ILE A 64 3.79 14.68 0.23
CA ILE A 64 2.80 15.64 -0.23
C ILE A 64 3.20 17.00 0.32
N THR A 65 3.48 17.93 -0.58
CA THR A 65 3.82 19.28 -0.19
C THR A 65 2.60 20.18 -0.33
N ASN A 66 2.05 20.59 0.79
CA ASN A 66 0.95 21.53 0.81
C ASN A 66 1.51 22.95 0.87
N LYS A 67 1.14 23.74 -0.09
CA LYS A 67 1.47 25.14 -0.11
C LYS A 67 0.22 25.97 -0.07
#